data_454574350c1f9de3f317d89f915bec14
#
_entry.id   454574350c1f9de3f317d89f915bec14
#
_cell.length_a   1.000
_cell.length_b   1.000
_cell.length_c   1.000
_cell.angle_alpha   90.00
_cell.angle_beta   90.00
_cell.angle_gamma   90.00
#
_symmetry.space_group_name_H-M   'P 1'
#
loop_
_entity.id
_entity.type
_entity.pdbx_description
1 polymer ?
#
loop_
_entity_poly.entity_id
_entity_poly.type
_entity_poly.pdbx_seq_one_letter_code
_entity_poly.pdbx_strand_id
1 'polypeptide(L)'
;MGGGRLGVASKTGMWSILCSMKQQISNRLGVAHVRDTMMQFVIGAITRQQAMESLQVGQSQLYSLRTSYLAARAQGRGDDWEPGSSGGNHMPAWPDKVQSFLRRALEPDGDAKRYSYAFAASEVGRRFGFPVDRSQVRHWAIAHNLHLADHRARPPAHIRRWQRKSVGELWQLDATPDYFLGRSCQALQLIDMVDDCSRMQVGCRLYRRETVASYLDLFYRAFTRYGLPLEIYVDKAGFFRNDDGSLTQLGRRLKFVDISFVFANTPEAKGKIERVHQVWQDRLPAYAAREGITGDTPLEEVNEQLDCLVDYRNGFERHRELHDVPLNVWTDKIRSGQCKLRQPPQDGWWELIWSEWKGSTIGPRGRLLVDGFLCSTECANGTRVWI
;
A
#
# COMPACT_ATOMS: atom_id res chain seq x y z
N MET A 1 -55.85 -6.64 -37.08
CA MET A 1 -55.98 -5.86 -35.84
C MET A 1 -54.71 -6.13 -35.03
N GLY A 2 -53.70 -5.42 -35.08
CA GLY A 2 -53.40 -4.07 -34.68
C GLY A 2 -52.40 -4.19 -33.54
N GLY A 3 -51.11 -4.57 -33.88
CA GLY A 3 -50.04 -4.66 -32.89
C GLY A 3 -49.06 -3.49 -33.05
N GLY A 4 -49.16 -2.52 -32.14
CA GLY A 4 -48.27 -1.36 -32.11
C GLY A 4 -46.86 -1.73 -31.67
N ARG A 5 -45.88 -1.45 -32.51
CA ARG A 5 -44.45 -1.46 -32.16
C ARG A 5 -44.13 -0.19 -31.38
N LEU A 6 -43.77 -0.33 -30.13
CA LEU A 6 -43.12 0.71 -29.35
C LEU A 6 -41.69 0.89 -29.84
N GLY A 7 -41.36 2.12 -30.26
CA GLY A 7 -40.05 2.49 -30.79
C GLY A 7 -38.96 2.46 -29.72
N VAL A 8 -37.86 1.85 -30.07
CA VAL A 8 -36.61 1.90 -29.33
C VAL A 8 -35.98 3.28 -29.55
N ALA A 9 -36.02 4.13 -28.52
CA ALA A 9 -35.31 5.41 -28.54
C ALA A 9 -33.81 5.16 -28.64
N SER A 10 -33.17 5.70 -29.66
CA SER A 10 -31.77 5.49 -30.02
C SER A 10 -30.84 6.05 -28.95
N LYS A 11 -29.89 5.23 -28.50
CA LYS A 11 -28.82 5.57 -27.57
C LYS A 11 -27.85 6.67 -28.07
N THR A 12 -27.98 7.13 -29.28
CA THR A 12 -27.15 8.17 -29.93
C THR A 12 -27.36 9.58 -29.37
N GLY A 13 -28.58 9.90 -28.90
CA GLY A 13 -28.87 11.24 -28.36
C GLY A 13 -28.20 11.54 -27.01
N MET A 14 -27.99 10.52 -26.18
CA MET A 14 -27.39 10.70 -24.82
C MET A 14 -25.87 10.87 -24.85
N TRP A 15 -25.20 10.37 -25.88
CA TRP A 15 -23.75 10.55 -26.07
C TRP A 15 -23.39 11.95 -26.61
N SER A 16 -24.22 12.55 -27.40
CA SER A 16 -24.00 13.92 -27.90
C SER A 16 -24.14 14.97 -26.78
N ILE A 17 -25.04 14.76 -25.83
CA ILE A 17 -25.24 15.64 -24.66
C ILE A 17 -24.06 15.52 -23.71
N LEU A 18 -23.53 14.32 -23.46
CA LEU A 18 -22.34 14.09 -22.60
C LEU A 18 -21.07 14.62 -23.25
N CYS A 19 -20.93 14.67 -24.55
CA CYS A 19 -19.78 15.23 -25.23
C CYS A 19 -19.79 16.77 -25.22
N SER A 20 -20.98 17.38 -25.24
CA SER A 20 -21.16 18.83 -25.13
C SER A 20 -20.79 19.39 -23.74
N MET A 21 -20.89 18.58 -22.68
CA MET A 21 -20.54 19.01 -21.31
C MET A 21 -19.03 19.12 -21.02
N LYS A 22 -18.17 18.79 -21.98
CA LYS A 22 -16.69 18.84 -21.82
C LYS A 22 -16.03 20.10 -22.38
N GLN A 23 -16.75 20.99 -23.00
CA GLN A 23 -16.20 22.26 -23.47
C GLN A 23 -15.95 23.21 -22.30
N GLN A 24 -14.86 23.98 -22.36
CA GLN A 24 -14.58 25.04 -21.40
C GLN A 24 -15.75 26.03 -21.33
N ILE A 25 -16.09 26.48 -20.13
CA ILE A 25 -17.22 27.38 -19.91
C ILE A 25 -17.09 28.67 -20.75
N SER A 26 -15.87 29.19 -20.91
CA SER A 26 -15.54 30.35 -21.74
C SER A 26 -15.77 30.10 -23.22
N ASN A 27 -15.51 28.88 -23.71
CA ASN A 27 -15.74 28.48 -25.09
C ASN A 27 -17.24 28.23 -25.40
N ARG A 28 -17.99 27.81 -24.35
CA ARG A 28 -19.42 27.50 -24.47
C ARG A 28 -20.30 28.76 -24.38
N LEU A 29 -19.97 29.69 -23.48
CA LEU A 29 -20.84 30.84 -23.16
C LEU A 29 -20.18 32.19 -23.46
N GLY A 30 -18.91 32.21 -23.84
CA GLY A 30 -18.12 33.41 -24.02
C GLY A 30 -17.58 33.99 -22.70
N VAL A 31 -16.36 34.53 -22.72
CA VAL A 31 -15.68 35.07 -21.54
C VAL A 31 -16.46 36.25 -20.91
N ALA A 32 -16.99 37.12 -21.75
CA ALA A 32 -17.78 38.30 -21.31
C ALA A 32 -18.98 37.88 -20.48
N HIS A 33 -19.80 36.95 -20.99
CA HIS A 33 -20.99 36.46 -20.29
C HIS A 33 -20.66 35.81 -18.94
N VAL A 34 -19.57 35.02 -18.87
CA VAL A 34 -19.13 34.39 -17.60
C VAL A 34 -18.68 35.44 -16.60
N ARG A 35 -17.94 36.48 -17.06
CA ARG A 35 -17.46 37.57 -16.23
C ARG A 35 -18.63 38.39 -15.68
N ASP A 36 -19.56 38.81 -16.53
CA ASP A 36 -20.74 39.59 -16.13
C ASP A 36 -21.60 38.82 -15.12
N THR A 37 -21.85 37.56 -15.36
CA THR A 37 -22.59 36.70 -14.43
C THR A 37 -21.86 36.59 -13.08
N MET A 38 -20.55 36.44 -13.08
CA MET A 38 -19.77 36.39 -11.85
C MET A 38 -19.78 37.74 -11.12
N MET A 39 -19.69 38.85 -11.85
CA MET A 39 -19.83 40.20 -11.28
C MET A 39 -21.19 40.37 -10.59
N GLN A 40 -22.30 40.10 -11.31
CA GLN A 40 -23.65 40.19 -10.76
C GLN A 40 -23.85 39.27 -9.53
N PHE A 41 -23.31 38.05 -9.57
CA PHE A 41 -23.39 37.12 -8.45
C PHE A 41 -22.61 37.65 -7.22
N VAL A 42 -21.41 38.22 -7.42
CA VAL A 42 -20.56 38.73 -6.33
C VAL A 42 -21.19 39.97 -5.68
N ILE A 43 -21.81 40.86 -6.43
CA ILE A 43 -22.48 42.07 -5.90
C ILE A 43 -23.87 41.75 -5.35
N GLY A 44 -24.36 40.51 -5.47
CA GLY A 44 -25.68 40.09 -4.98
C GLY A 44 -26.87 40.49 -5.87
N ALA A 45 -26.62 40.93 -7.12
CA ALA A 45 -27.68 41.28 -8.09
C ALA A 45 -28.43 40.05 -8.57
N ILE A 46 -27.82 38.87 -8.57
CA ILE A 46 -28.45 37.59 -8.90
C ILE A 46 -28.19 36.56 -7.77
N THR A 47 -29.14 35.65 -7.61
CA THR A 47 -29.06 34.57 -6.65
C THR A 47 -28.09 33.48 -7.11
N ARG A 48 -27.64 32.64 -6.17
CA ARG A 48 -26.82 31.46 -6.48
C ARG A 48 -27.46 30.59 -7.56
N GLN A 49 -28.77 30.35 -7.46
CA GLN A 49 -29.48 29.48 -8.39
C GLN A 49 -29.50 30.06 -9.79
N GLN A 50 -29.80 31.37 -9.92
CA GLN A 50 -29.76 32.09 -11.19
C GLN A 50 -28.34 32.07 -11.82
N ALA A 51 -27.29 32.23 -11.01
CA ALA A 51 -25.93 32.15 -11.53
C ALA A 51 -25.58 30.71 -12.01
N MET A 52 -26.00 29.69 -11.28
CA MET A 52 -25.82 28.28 -11.70
C MET A 52 -26.56 27.96 -12.99
N GLU A 53 -27.78 28.44 -13.16
CA GLU A 53 -28.61 28.25 -14.36
C GLU A 53 -28.02 29.01 -15.55
N SER A 54 -27.65 30.28 -15.38
CA SER A 54 -27.02 31.11 -16.40
C SER A 54 -25.73 30.50 -16.96
N LEU A 55 -24.87 30.01 -16.06
CA LEU A 55 -23.59 29.40 -16.42
C LEU A 55 -23.68 27.91 -16.72
N GLN A 56 -24.80 27.26 -16.44
CA GLN A 56 -25.01 25.81 -16.55
C GLN A 56 -23.93 25.02 -15.81
N VAL A 57 -23.64 25.40 -14.58
CA VAL A 57 -22.60 24.77 -13.75
C VAL A 57 -23.16 24.30 -12.43
N GLY A 58 -22.48 23.33 -11.81
CA GLY A 58 -22.78 22.89 -10.45
C GLY A 58 -22.26 23.86 -9.39
N GLN A 59 -22.77 23.72 -8.18
CA GLN A 59 -22.42 24.60 -7.05
C GLN A 59 -20.90 24.70 -6.82
N SER A 60 -20.18 23.58 -6.80
CA SER A 60 -18.72 23.57 -6.57
C SER A 60 -17.96 24.37 -7.63
N GLN A 61 -18.37 24.26 -8.89
CA GLN A 61 -17.75 24.99 -10.00
C GLN A 61 -18.05 26.49 -9.90
N LEU A 62 -19.30 26.86 -9.57
CA LEU A 62 -19.67 28.27 -9.36
C LEU A 62 -18.81 28.93 -8.27
N TYR A 63 -18.62 28.25 -7.13
CA TYR A 63 -17.79 28.80 -6.06
C TYR A 63 -16.30 28.84 -6.40
N SER A 64 -15.79 27.92 -7.19
CA SER A 64 -14.43 27.96 -7.72
C SER A 64 -14.21 29.20 -8.62
N LEU A 65 -15.15 29.44 -9.54
CA LEU A 65 -15.15 30.63 -10.40
C LEU A 65 -15.24 31.93 -9.57
N ARG A 66 -16.10 31.96 -8.55
CA ARG A 66 -16.23 33.10 -7.63
C ARG A 66 -14.92 33.39 -6.91
N THR A 67 -14.26 32.37 -6.37
CA THR A 67 -12.96 32.54 -5.67
C THR A 67 -11.90 33.10 -6.60
N SER A 68 -11.80 32.57 -7.83
CA SER A 68 -10.88 33.05 -8.85
C SER A 68 -11.17 34.50 -9.27
N TYR A 69 -12.44 34.87 -9.48
CA TYR A 69 -12.87 36.21 -9.83
C TYR A 69 -12.56 37.22 -8.71
N LEU A 70 -12.86 36.86 -7.45
CA LEU A 70 -12.54 37.72 -6.29
C LEU A 70 -11.05 37.96 -6.12
N ALA A 71 -10.22 36.93 -6.34
CA ALA A 71 -8.78 37.04 -6.30
C ALA A 71 -8.23 38.00 -7.38
N ALA A 72 -8.76 37.91 -8.61
CA ALA A 72 -8.41 38.84 -9.68
C ALA A 72 -8.87 40.27 -9.39
N ARG A 73 -10.08 40.43 -8.85
CA ARG A 73 -10.62 41.77 -8.47
C ARG A 73 -9.79 42.42 -7.36
N ALA A 74 -9.35 41.64 -6.37
CA ALA A 74 -8.46 42.14 -5.30
C ALA A 74 -7.11 42.63 -5.84
N GLN A 75 -6.69 42.16 -7.03
CA GLN A 75 -5.46 42.59 -7.73
C GLN A 75 -5.73 43.66 -8.78
N GLY A 76 -6.93 44.31 -8.80
CA GLY A 76 -7.30 45.31 -9.78
C GLY A 76 -7.54 44.80 -11.20
N ARG A 77 -7.62 43.46 -11.39
CA ARG A 77 -7.81 42.80 -12.71
C ARG A 77 -9.20 42.19 -12.90
N GLY A 78 -10.20 42.71 -12.21
CA GLY A 78 -11.56 42.21 -12.28
C GLY A 78 -12.19 42.28 -13.70
N ASP A 79 -11.93 43.37 -14.39
CA ASP A 79 -12.46 43.65 -15.73
C ASP A 79 -11.77 42.82 -16.83
N ASP A 80 -10.52 42.39 -16.57
CA ASP A 80 -9.74 41.53 -17.46
C ASP A 80 -9.76 40.06 -17.03
N TRP A 81 -10.54 39.73 -15.99
CA TRP A 81 -10.59 38.36 -15.52
C TRP A 81 -11.23 37.43 -16.55
N GLU A 82 -10.56 36.33 -16.77
CA GLU A 82 -11.05 35.21 -17.57
C GLU A 82 -11.15 33.97 -16.69
N PRO A 83 -12.22 33.15 -16.87
CA PRO A 83 -12.27 31.85 -16.21
C PRO A 83 -11.06 31.05 -16.65
N GLY A 84 -10.28 30.58 -15.69
CA GLY A 84 -9.12 29.75 -15.99
C GLY A 84 -9.52 28.57 -16.87
N SER A 85 -8.62 28.14 -17.72
CA SER A 85 -8.82 26.96 -18.57
C SER A 85 -8.97 25.74 -17.67
N SER A 86 -10.22 25.44 -17.27
CA SER A 86 -10.50 24.20 -16.54
C SER A 86 -10.54 23.03 -17.54
N GLY A 87 -9.62 22.10 -17.38
CA GLY A 87 -9.76 20.78 -17.96
C GLY A 87 -9.32 20.64 -19.40
N GLY A 88 -8.35 21.38 -19.86
CA GLY A 88 -7.47 20.83 -20.89
C GLY A 88 -6.76 19.62 -20.27
N ASN A 89 -6.81 18.48 -20.92
CA ASN A 89 -6.01 17.34 -20.54
C ASN A 89 -4.54 17.66 -20.89
N HIS A 90 -3.98 18.68 -20.19
CA HIS A 90 -2.56 19.02 -20.24
C HIS A 90 -1.80 17.97 -19.40
N MET A 91 -1.94 16.71 -19.81
CA MET A 91 -0.90 15.77 -19.48
C MET A 91 0.34 16.27 -20.22
N PRO A 92 1.37 16.82 -19.52
CA PRO A 92 2.62 17.12 -20.18
C PRO A 92 3.03 15.83 -20.91
N ALA A 93 3.56 15.97 -22.12
CA ALA A 93 4.04 14.81 -22.85
C ALA A 93 5.02 14.08 -21.92
N TRP A 94 4.65 12.90 -21.49
CA TRP A 94 5.50 12.14 -20.56
C TRP A 94 6.79 11.79 -21.25
N PRO A 95 7.91 11.80 -20.54
CA PRO A 95 9.20 11.41 -21.10
C PRO A 95 9.11 10.04 -21.81
N ASP A 96 9.76 9.88 -22.94
CA ASP A 96 9.69 8.64 -23.73
C ASP A 96 10.05 7.39 -22.93
N LYS A 97 11.02 7.50 -22.02
CA LYS A 97 11.39 6.42 -21.10
C LYS A 97 10.24 5.98 -20.18
N VAL A 98 9.41 6.93 -19.74
CA VAL A 98 8.21 6.64 -18.90
C VAL A 98 7.14 5.98 -19.76
N GLN A 99 6.89 6.49 -20.96
CA GLN A 99 5.90 5.91 -21.87
C GLN A 99 6.30 4.48 -22.30
N SER A 100 7.56 4.26 -22.64
CA SER A 100 8.10 2.93 -23.00
C SER A 100 7.98 1.94 -21.83
N PHE A 101 8.25 2.39 -20.61
CA PHE A 101 8.07 1.57 -19.43
C PHE A 101 6.59 1.20 -19.23
N LEU A 102 5.68 2.19 -19.31
CA LEU A 102 4.25 1.95 -19.12
C LEU A 102 3.65 1.03 -20.17
N ARG A 103 4.11 1.12 -21.44
CA ARG A 103 3.70 0.16 -22.49
C ARG A 103 4.05 -1.25 -22.04
N ARG A 104 5.32 -1.52 -21.74
CA ARG A 104 5.77 -2.85 -21.29
C ARG A 104 5.04 -3.33 -20.02
N ALA A 105 4.79 -2.44 -19.06
CA ALA A 105 4.15 -2.79 -17.80
C ALA A 105 2.66 -3.14 -17.97
N LEU A 106 1.96 -2.51 -18.91
CA LEU A 106 0.52 -2.62 -19.11
C LEU A 106 0.13 -3.49 -20.32
N GLU A 107 1.05 -3.80 -21.21
CA GLU A 107 0.79 -4.72 -22.33
C GLU A 107 0.56 -6.17 -21.83
N PRO A 108 -0.35 -6.92 -22.49
CA PRO A 108 -0.45 -8.36 -22.29
C PRO A 108 0.86 -9.01 -22.79
N ASP A 109 1.39 -9.91 -21.98
CA ASP A 109 2.60 -10.65 -22.33
C ASP A 109 2.39 -12.11 -21.97
N GLY A 110 1.79 -12.88 -22.86
CA GLY A 110 1.38 -14.26 -22.62
C GLY A 110 0.54 -14.39 -21.35
N ASP A 111 0.93 -15.30 -20.46
CA ASP A 111 0.29 -15.53 -19.16
C ASP A 111 0.83 -14.61 -18.06
N ALA A 112 1.78 -13.74 -18.36
CA ALA A 112 2.37 -12.85 -17.38
C ALA A 112 1.35 -11.81 -16.89
N LYS A 113 1.27 -11.65 -15.57
CA LYS A 113 0.38 -10.67 -14.95
C LYS A 113 0.85 -9.25 -15.27
N ARG A 114 -0.08 -8.41 -15.74
CA ARG A 114 0.19 -6.99 -16.00
C ARG A 114 0.24 -6.20 -14.69
N TYR A 115 0.92 -5.07 -14.70
CA TYR A 115 0.86 -4.15 -13.58
C TYR A 115 -0.56 -3.57 -13.44
N SER A 116 -1.03 -3.42 -12.19
CA SER A 116 -2.17 -2.56 -11.93
C SER A 116 -1.78 -1.09 -12.15
N TYR A 117 -2.74 -0.22 -12.48
CA TYR A 117 -2.44 1.20 -12.67
C TYR A 117 -1.80 1.86 -11.45
N ALA A 118 -2.17 1.41 -10.25
CA ALA A 118 -1.56 1.91 -9.02
C ALA A 118 -0.10 1.48 -8.89
N PHE A 119 0.21 0.22 -9.23
CA PHE A 119 1.59 -0.27 -9.19
C PHE A 119 2.44 0.35 -10.30
N ALA A 120 1.90 0.50 -11.50
CA ALA A 120 2.60 1.20 -12.60
C ALA A 120 2.94 2.65 -12.23
N ALA A 121 2.02 3.37 -11.57
CA ALA A 121 2.28 4.72 -11.07
C ALA A 121 3.38 4.75 -10.01
N SER A 122 3.35 3.81 -9.06
CA SER A 122 4.39 3.63 -8.04
C SER A 122 5.77 3.41 -8.66
N GLU A 123 5.87 2.49 -9.62
CA GLU A 123 7.13 2.17 -10.30
C GLU A 123 7.66 3.32 -11.17
N VAL A 124 6.78 4.11 -11.79
CA VAL A 124 7.21 5.33 -12.51
C VAL A 124 7.85 6.32 -11.54
N GLY A 125 7.23 6.54 -10.38
CA GLY A 125 7.80 7.38 -9.33
C GLY A 125 9.15 6.87 -8.83
N ARG A 126 9.21 5.58 -8.51
CA ARG A 126 10.42 4.93 -7.98
C ARG A 126 11.60 4.93 -8.96
N ARG A 127 11.35 4.57 -10.24
CA ARG A 127 12.42 4.40 -11.25
C ARG A 127 12.88 5.70 -11.88
N PHE A 128 11.95 6.62 -12.06
CA PHE A 128 12.21 7.83 -12.86
C PHE A 128 12.13 9.12 -12.05
N GLY A 129 11.75 9.06 -10.77
CA GLY A 129 11.51 10.26 -9.96
C GLY A 129 10.37 11.13 -10.52
N PHE A 130 9.48 10.56 -11.35
CA PHE A 130 8.42 11.27 -12.03
C PHE A 130 7.08 10.96 -11.35
N PRO A 131 6.52 11.90 -10.57
CA PRO A 131 5.30 11.64 -9.81
C PRO A 131 4.10 11.59 -10.73
N VAL A 132 3.44 10.44 -10.76
CA VAL A 132 2.15 10.23 -11.45
C VAL A 132 1.19 9.51 -10.50
N ASP A 133 -0.09 9.77 -10.64
CA ASP A 133 -1.11 9.04 -9.92
C ASP A 133 -1.78 7.94 -10.76
N ARG A 134 -2.51 7.06 -10.07
CA ARG A 134 -3.25 5.97 -10.70
C ARG A 134 -4.21 6.45 -11.80
N SER A 135 -4.87 7.59 -11.60
CA SER A 135 -5.87 8.10 -12.53
C SER A 135 -5.21 8.60 -13.81
N GLN A 136 -4.05 9.24 -13.68
CA GLN A 136 -3.25 9.69 -14.80
C GLN A 136 -2.76 8.50 -15.63
N VAL A 137 -2.22 7.44 -14.98
CA VAL A 137 -1.80 6.21 -15.67
C VAL A 137 -3.00 5.55 -16.37
N ARG A 138 -4.17 5.49 -15.73
CA ARG A 138 -5.39 4.95 -16.33
C ARG A 138 -5.81 5.74 -17.56
N HIS A 139 -5.83 7.07 -17.52
CA HIS A 139 -6.18 7.91 -18.66
C HIS A 139 -5.18 7.74 -19.81
N TRP A 140 -3.87 7.68 -19.48
CA TRP A 140 -2.84 7.41 -20.46
C TRP A 140 -3.04 6.03 -21.13
N ALA A 141 -3.31 4.99 -20.34
CA ALA A 141 -3.57 3.64 -20.85
C ALA A 141 -4.79 3.57 -21.77
N ILE A 142 -5.88 4.28 -21.44
CA ILE A 142 -7.06 4.39 -22.30
C ILE A 142 -6.69 5.03 -23.63
N ALA A 143 -5.94 6.14 -23.62
CA ALA A 143 -5.51 6.85 -24.82
C ALA A 143 -4.60 6.01 -25.74
N HIS A 144 -3.93 4.99 -25.17
CA HIS A 144 -3.01 4.10 -25.89
C HIS A 144 -3.56 2.68 -26.09
N ASN A 145 -4.87 2.46 -25.91
CA ASN A 145 -5.56 1.17 -26.05
C ASN A 145 -5.01 0.04 -25.13
N LEU A 146 -4.45 0.43 -23.98
CA LEU A 146 -3.92 -0.48 -22.94
C LEU A 146 -4.86 -0.59 -21.74
N HIS A 147 -6.16 -0.31 -21.95
CA HIS A 147 -7.16 -0.31 -20.88
C HIS A 147 -7.37 -1.72 -20.29
N LEU A 148 -7.35 -1.78 -18.95
CA LEU A 148 -7.76 -2.96 -18.21
C LEU A 148 -9.24 -2.83 -17.87
N ALA A 149 -10.02 -3.89 -18.10
CA ALA A 149 -11.42 -3.92 -17.68
C ALA A 149 -11.52 -3.68 -16.16
N ASP A 150 -12.33 -2.70 -15.78
CA ASP A 150 -12.58 -2.44 -14.35
C ASP A 150 -13.43 -3.60 -13.78
N HIS A 151 -12.86 -4.46 -12.99
CA HIS A 151 -13.62 -5.35 -12.13
C HIS A 151 -14.31 -4.47 -11.07
N ARG A 152 -15.64 -4.41 -11.11
CA ARG A 152 -16.42 -3.68 -10.11
C ARG A 152 -16.14 -4.29 -8.74
N ALA A 153 -15.46 -3.53 -7.88
CA ALA A 153 -15.29 -3.89 -6.50
C ALA A 153 -16.66 -4.00 -5.83
N ARG A 154 -16.89 -5.08 -5.08
CA ARG A 154 -18.10 -5.18 -4.23
C ARG A 154 -18.08 -4.01 -3.23
N PRO A 155 -19.25 -3.41 -2.93
CA PRO A 155 -19.31 -2.39 -1.89
C PRO A 155 -18.77 -2.98 -0.58
N PRO A 156 -17.94 -2.22 0.16
CA PRO A 156 -17.39 -2.70 1.42
C PRO A 156 -18.52 -2.96 2.41
N ALA A 157 -18.51 -4.13 3.07
CA ALA A 157 -19.36 -4.37 4.22
C ALA A 157 -19.08 -3.32 5.30
N HIS A 158 -20.08 -2.98 6.11
CA HIS A 158 -19.93 -2.10 7.28
C HIS A 158 -19.10 -2.81 8.35
N ILE A 159 -17.79 -2.74 8.26
CA ILE A 159 -16.86 -3.29 9.24
C ILE A 159 -16.51 -2.21 10.23
N ARG A 160 -16.68 -2.46 11.52
CA ARG A 160 -16.16 -1.59 12.59
C ARG A 160 -14.64 -1.56 12.48
N ARG A 161 -14.08 -0.40 12.10
CA ARG A 161 -12.64 -0.21 11.96
C ARG A 161 -12.09 0.27 13.29
N TRP A 162 -11.27 -0.55 13.92
CA TRP A 162 -10.48 -0.12 15.07
C TRP A 162 -9.04 0.18 14.61
N GLN A 163 -8.38 1.09 15.28
CA GLN A 163 -7.00 1.48 15.02
C GLN A 163 -6.36 1.91 16.33
N ARG A 164 -5.14 1.46 16.58
CA ARG A 164 -4.34 1.91 17.71
C ARG A 164 -3.93 3.36 17.53
N LYS A 165 -3.74 4.06 18.64
CA LYS A 165 -3.46 5.50 18.62
C LYS A 165 -1.97 5.82 18.52
N SER A 166 -1.12 4.90 18.97
CA SER A 166 0.32 5.07 19.05
C SER A 166 1.07 4.09 18.16
N VAL A 167 2.17 4.56 17.56
CA VAL A 167 3.13 3.72 16.85
C VAL A 167 3.77 2.73 17.82
N GLY A 168 3.94 1.48 17.38
CA GLY A 168 4.53 0.41 18.21
C GLY A 168 3.61 -0.10 19.31
N GLU A 169 2.35 0.34 19.38
CA GLU A 169 1.38 -0.21 20.32
C GLU A 169 0.97 -1.63 19.93
N LEU A 170 0.72 -1.86 18.65
CA LEU A 170 0.36 -3.16 18.10
C LEU A 170 0.89 -3.32 16.68
N TRP A 171 1.60 -4.40 16.43
CA TRP A 171 1.94 -4.84 15.08
C TRP A 171 1.11 -6.07 14.69
N GLN A 172 0.54 -6.08 13.50
CA GLN A 172 -0.17 -7.23 12.95
C GLN A 172 0.81 -8.08 12.15
N LEU A 173 0.88 -9.37 12.46
CA LEU A 173 1.73 -10.36 11.82
C LEU A 173 0.87 -11.43 11.18
N ASP A 174 1.16 -11.78 9.92
CA ASP A 174 0.51 -12.88 9.22
C ASP A 174 1.43 -13.46 8.14
N ALA A 175 1.12 -14.68 7.70
CA ALA A 175 1.82 -15.36 6.62
C ALA A 175 0.84 -15.86 5.56
N THR A 176 1.20 -15.72 4.30
CA THR A 176 0.38 -16.18 3.18
C THR A 176 1.22 -16.90 2.14
N PRO A 177 0.81 -18.11 1.70
CA PRO A 177 1.41 -18.78 0.56
C PRO A 177 0.89 -18.21 -0.75
N ASP A 178 1.76 -18.02 -1.74
CA ASP A 178 1.35 -17.76 -3.13
C ASP A 178 2.50 -18.02 -4.09
N TYR A 179 2.20 -18.00 -5.39
CA TYR A 179 3.16 -18.07 -6.50
C TYR A 179 3.74 -16.68 -6.81
N PHE A 180 4.44 -16.10 -5.84
CA PHE A 180 4.94 -14.72 -5.92
C PHE A 180 5.93 -14.46 -7.06
N LEU A 181 6.59 -15.49 -7.58
CA LEU A 181 7.49 -15.40 -8.74
C LEU A 181 6.84 -15.90 -10.04
N GLY A 182 5.54 -16.16 -10.02
CA GLY A 182 4.79 -16.70 -11.14
C GLY A 182 4.41 -18.19 -10.94
N ARG A 183 3.39 -18.64 -11.66
CA ARG A 183 2.81 -20.00 -11.49
C ARG A 183 3.73 -21.12 -11.94
N SER A 184 4.75 -20.83 -12.75
CA SER A 184 5.80 -21.78 -13.15
C SER A 184 6.84 -22.02 -12.05
N CYS A 185 6.87 -21.17 -11.02
CA CYS A 185 7.80 -21.27 -9.90
C CYS A 185 7.15 -21.97 -8.71
N GLN A 186 7.98 -22.37 -7.75
CA GLN A 186 7.50 -22.92 -6.48
C GLN A 186 6.73 -21.85 -5.68
N ALA A 187 5.66 -22.22 -5.01
CA ALA A 187 4.98 -21.36 -4.05
C ALA A 187 5.93 -20.97 -2.92
N LEU A 188 5.91 -19.70 -2.55
CA LEU A 188 6.68 -19.13 -1.44
C LEU A 188 5.73 -18.67 -0.34
N GLN A 189 6.27 -18.49 0.86
CA GLN A 189 5.56 -17.90 2.00
C GLN A 189 5.98 -16.44 2.14
N LEU A 190 5.04 -15.52 2.01
CA LEU A 190 5.25 -14.14 2.41
C LEU A 190 4.89 -14.01 3.89
N ILE A 191 5.84 -13.64 4.72
CA ILE A 191 5.57 -13.26 6.12
C ILE A 191 5.66 -11.74 6.21
N ASP A 192 4.61 -11.14 6.73
CA ASP A 192 4.38 -9.70 6.69
C ASP A 192 4.01 -9.17 8.07
N MET A 193 4.50 -7.97 8.39
CA MET A 193 4.24 -7.32 9.68
C MET A 193 3.98 -5.82 9.48
N VAL A 194 2.86 -5.35 10.02
CA VAL A 194 2.36 -3.99 9.80
C VAL A 194 2.01 -3.31 11.12
N ASP A 195 2.50 -2.10 11.33
CA ASP A 195 2.07 -1.27 12.46
C ASP A 195 0.60 -0.83 12.31
N ASP A 196 -0.21 -1.13 13.30
CA ASP A 196 -1.65 -0.87 13.27
C ASP A 196 -2.00 0.61 13.23
N CYS A 197 -1.18 1.46 13.83
CA CYS A 197 -1.39 2.91 13.88
C CYS A 197 -1.10 3.58 12.55
N SER A 198 0.10 3.40 12.03
CA SER A 198 0.63 4.14 10.88
C SER A 198 0.48 3.41 9.54
N ARG A 199 0.15 2.12 9.55
CA ARG A 199 0.19 1.25 8.37
C ARG A 199 1.61 1.06 7.80
N MET A 200 2.62 1.46 8.55
CA MET A 200 4.01 1.20 8.22
C MET A 200 4.24 -0.30 8.14
N GLN A 201 4.73 -0.78 7.04
CA GLN A 201 5.12 -2.18 6.88
C GLN A 201 6.52 -2.32 7.48
N VAL A 202 6.58 -2.95 8.65
CA VAL A 202 7.80 -3.06 9.47
C VAL A 202 8.53 -4.38 9.27
N GLY A 203 7.91 -5.33 8.62
CA GLY A 203 8.51 -6.58 8.17
C GLY A 203 7.77 -7.09 6.95
N CYS A 204 8.51 -7.56 5.95
CA CYS A 204 7.94 -8.17 4.75
C CYS A 204 9.03 -8.98 4.06
N ARG A 205 8.87 -10.30 4.02
CA ARG A 205 9.93 -11.13 3.46
C ARG A 205 9.37 -12.44 2.90
N LEU A 206 9.95 -12.91 1.82
CA LEU A 206 9.66 -14.19 1.21
C LEU A 206 10.54 -15.28 1.79
N TYR A 207 9.92 -16.41 2.09
CA TYR A 207 10.58 -17.63 2.57
C TYR A 207 10.13 -18.85 1.75
N ARG A 208 10.96 -19.89 1.70
CA ARG A 208 10.55 -21.15 1.05
C ARG A 208 9.46 -21.87 1.82
N ARG A 209 9.44 -21.74 3.14
CA ARG A 209 8.47 -22.37 4.05
C ARG A 209 8.22 -21.45 5.26
N GLU A 210 7.03 -21.58 5.82
CA GLU A 210 6.69 -20.99 7.10
C GLU A 210 7.26 -21.86 8.23
N THR A 211 8.28 -21.37 8.92
CA THR A 211 9.01 -22.09 9.98
C THR A 211 9.33 -21.15 11.14
N VAL A 212 9.72 -21.71 12.29
CA VAL A 212 10.22 -20.90 13.41
C VAL A 212 11.40 -20.03 12.98
N ALA A 213 12.33 -20.59 12.20
CA ALA A 213 13.50 -19.85 11.69
C ALA A 213 13.08 -18.65 10.82
N SER A 214 12.04 -18.78 9.98
CA SER A 214 11.52 -17.67 9.17
C SER A 214 11.01 -16.51 10.05
N TYR A 215 10.31 -16.83 11.13
CA TYR A 215 9.83 -15.81 12.07
C TYR A 215 10.97 -15.17 12.87
N LEU A 216 11.99 -15.96 13.26
CA LEU A 216 13.15 -15.44 13.97
C LEU A 216 13.94 -14.44 13.12
N ASP A 217 14.18 -14.77 11.84
CA ASP A 217 14.84 -13.87 10.88
C ASP A 217 14.02 -12.58 10.70
N LEU A 218 12.70 -12.70 10.48
CA LEU A 218 11.82 -11.53 10.30
C LEU A 218 11.84 -10.64 11.55
N PHE A 219 11.71 -11.22 12.74
CA PHE A 219 11.71 -10.46 14.01
C PHE A 219 13.04 -9.78 14.26
N TYR A 220 14.16 -10.50 14.06
CA TYR A 220 15.50 -9.91 14.20
C TYR A 220 15.64 -8.66 13.33
N ARG A 221 15.30 -8.75 12.04
CA ARG A 221 15.38 -7.64 11.10
C ARG A 221 14.47 -6.48 11.47
N ALA A 222 13.20 -6.77 11.73
CA ALA A 222 12.20 -5.76 12.04
C ALA A 222 12.48 -5.05 13.36
N PHE A 223 12.80 -5.80 14.40
CA PHE A 223 13.06 -5.22 15.72
C PHE A 223 14.38 -4.45 15.78
N THR A 224 15.40 -4.94 15.07
CA THR A 224 16.67 -4.21 14.95
C THR A 224 16.50 -2.88 14.23
N ARG A 225 15.67 -2.86 13.17
CA ARG A 225 15.46 -1.67 12.36
C ARG A 225 14.47 -0.66 12.97
N TYR A 226 13.39 -1.14 13.58
CA TYR A 226 12.28 -0.28 14.00
C TYR A 226 12.05 -0.22 15.52
N GLY A 227 12.66 -1.10 16.29
CA GLY A 227 12.44 -1.25 17.73
C GLY A 227 11.38 -2.28 18.07
N LEU A 228 11.09 -2.45 19.34
CA LEU A 228 10.20 -3.47 19.90
C LEU A 228 8.80 -2.90 20.14
N PRO A 229 7.73 -3.48 19.57
CA PRO A 229 6.36 -3.08 19.88
C PRO A 229 5.95 -3.56 21.28
N LEU A 230 4.80 -3.11 21.78
CA LEU A 230 4.20 -3.66 23.00
C LEU A 230 3.52 -5.00 22.72
N GLU A 231 2.78 -5.08 21.60
CA GLU A 231 1.95 -6.25 21.29
C GLU A 231 2.13 -6.67 19.83
N ILE A 232 2.03 -7.97 19.60
CA ILE A 232 1.91 -8.55 18.26
C ILE A 232 0.58 -9.28 18.14
N TYR A 233 -0.19 -8.93 17.13
CA TYR A 233 -1.43 -9.61 16.77
C TYR A 233 -1.15 -10.74 15.80
N VAL A 234 -1.50 -11.96 16.18
CA VAL A 234 -1.21 -13.19 15.43
C VAL A 234 -2.47 -14.03 15.23
N ASP A 235 -2.54 -14.78 14.14
CA ASP A 235 -3.62 -15.72 13.87
C ASP A 235 -3.32 -17.13 14.35
N LYS A 236 -2.11 -17.60 14.04
CA LYS A 236 -1.74 -18.99 14.28
C LYS A 236 -1.16 -19.13 15.69
N ALA A 237 -2.03 -19.48 16.61
CA ALA A 237 -1.61 -19.75 17.99
C ALA A 237 -0.49 -20.81 18.08
N GLY A 238 -0.49 -21.84 17.23
CA GLY A 238 0.44 -22.96 17.26
C GLY A 238 1.93 -22.61 17.10
N PHE A 239 2.27 -21.47 16.44
CA PHE A 239 3.66 -21.00 16.39
C PHE A 239 4.11 -20.35 17.68
N PHE A 240 3.20 -19.84 18.50
CA PHE A 240 3.49 -19.04 19.70
C PHE A 240 3.12 -19.75 21.00
N ARG A 241 2.14 -20.65 20.95
CA ARG A 241 1.61 -21.38 22.09
C ARG A 241 1.32 -22.84 21.71
N ASN A 242 1.70 -23.78 22.57
CA ASN A 242 1.37 -25.18 22.43
C ASN A 242 -0.10 -25.44 22.83
N ASP A 243 -0.63 -26.59 22.50
CA ASP A 243 -2.01 -27.00 22.82
C ASP A 243 -2.30 -27.04 24.32
N ASP A 244 -1.28 -27.32 25.16
CA ASP A 244 -1.35 -27.28 26.60
C ASP A 244 -1.31 -25.86 27.20
N GLY A 245 -1.26 -24.83 26.35
CA GLY A 245 -1.20 -23.43 26.75
C GLY A 245 0.22 -22.93 27.09
N SER A 246 1.23 -23.79 27.10
CA SER A 246 2.62 -23.37 27.29
C SER A 246 3.16 -22.61 26.08
N LEU A 247 4.18 -21.76 26.30
CA LEU A 247 4.79 -21.01 25.21
C LEU A 247 5.76 -21.89 24.40
N THR A 248 5.69 -21.79 23.08
CA THR A 248 6.68 -22.35 22.17
C THR A 248 8.04 -21.64 22.35
N GLN A 249 9.07 -22.08 21.63
CA GLN A 249 10.34 -21.37 21.60
C GLN A 249 10.15 -19.91 21.15
N LEU A 250 9.40 -19.67 20.10
CA LEU A 250 9.12 -18.34 19.59
C LEU A 250 8.36 -17.47 20.61
N GLY A 251 7.33 -18.05 21.23
CA GLY A 251 6.57 -17.40 22.28
C GLY A 251 7.40 -16.98 23.48
N ARG A 252 8.32 -17.86 23.93
CA ARG A 252 9.24 -17.54 25.05
C ARG A 252 10.20 -16.38 24.73
N ARG A 253 10.70 -16.32 23.47
CA ARG A 253 11.59 -15.22 23.04
C ARG A 253 10.90 -13.88 23.01
N LEU A 254 9.69 -13.83 22.48
CA LEU A 254 8.91 -12.60 22.51
C LEU A 254 8.59 -12.15 23.93
N LYS A 255 8.23 -13.10 24.80
CA LYS A 255 8.05 -12.81 26.22
C LYS A 255 9.35 -12.33 26.90
N PHE A 256 10.50 -12.87 26.50
CA PHE A 256 11.79 -12.46 27.04
C PHE A 256 12.12 -10.99 26.72
N VAL A 257 11.73 -10.50 25.57
CA VAL A 257 11.85 -9.09 25.17
C VAL A 257 10.60 -8.25 25.50
N ASP A 258 9.73 -8.79 26.36
CA ASP A 258 8.56 -8.11 26.90
C ASP A 258 7.52 -7.70 25.83
N ILE A 259 7.34 -8.55 24.82
CA ILE A 259 6.30 -8.41 23.80
C ILE A 259 5.16 -9.37 24.12
N SER A 260 3.94 -8.82 24.23
CA SER A 260 2.71 -9.59 24.42
C SER A 260 2.11 -10.07 23.11
N PHE A 261 1.30 -11.14 23.15
CA PHE A 261 0.53 -11.57 21.98
C PHE A 261 -0.93 -11.32 22.18
N VAL A 262 -1.57 -10.92 21.09
CA VAL A 262 -3.02 -10.87 20.94
C VAL A 262 -3.41 -11.88 19.87
N PHE A 263 -4.18 -12.89 20.24
CA PHE A 263 -4.69 -13.88 19.29
C PHE A 263 -5.96 -13.39 18.63
N ALA A 264 -6.05 -13.60 17.31
CA ALA A 264 -7.25 -13.27 16.55
C ALA A 264 -8.43 -14.14 16.98
N ASN A 265 -9.43 -13.52 17.58
CA ASN A 265 -10.69 -14.20 17.92
C ASN A 265 -11.74 -14.07 16.81
N THR A 266 -11.54 -13.18 15.83
CA THR A 266 -12.50 -12.93 14.74
C THR A 266 -11.77 -12.64 13.42
N PRO A 267 -12.32 -13.11 12.28
CA PRO A 267 -11.75 -12.86 10.95
C PRO A 267 -11.68 -11.37 10.59
N GLU A 268 -12.62 -10.56 11.09
CA GLU A 268 -12.70 -9.13 10.77
C GLU A 268 -11.53 -8.31 11.30
N ALA A 269 -10.87 -8.79 12.34
CA ALA A 269 -9.73 -8.11 12.93
C ALA A 269 -8.48 -8.10 12.02
N LYS A 270 -8.42 -8.99 11.03
CA LYS A 270 -7.29 -9.16 10.09
C LYS A 270 -7.35 -8.32 8.83
N GLY A 271 -8.44 -7.66 8.54
CA GLY A 271 -8.66 -6.98 7.26
C GLY A 271 -7.58 -5.97 6.83
N LYS A 272 -6.68 -5.58 7.72
CA LYS A 272 -5.56 -4.68 7.41
C LYS A 272 -4.39 -5.44 6.78
N ILE A 273 -3.95 -6.52 7.40
CA ILE A 273 -2.83 -7.32 6.89
C ILE A 273 -3.22 -8.12 5.65
N GLU A 274 -4.47 -8.63 5.59
CA GLU A 274 -5.00 -9.27 4.39
C GLU A 274 -4.94 -8.36 3.16
N ARG A 275 -5.19 -7.07 3.31
CA ARG A 275 -5.05 -6.10 2.22
C ARG A 275 -3.62 -5.90 1.79
N VAL A 276 -2.67 -5.97 2.71
CA VAL A 276 -1.25 -5.90 2.38
C VAL A 276 -0.85 -7.15 1.60
N HIS A 277 -1.30 -8.33 2.02
CA HIS A 277 -1.11 -9.57 1.26
C HIS A 277 -1.66 -9.47 -0.16
N GLN A 278 -2.89 -8.98 -0.33
CA GLN A 278 -3.47 -8.76 -1.66
C GLN A 278 -2.63 -7.83 -2.54
N VAL A 279 -2.02 -6.80 -1.94
CA VAL A 279 -1.11 -5.90 -2.67
C VAL A 279 0.10 -6.66 -3.21
N TRP A 280 0.74 -7.51 -2.40
CA TRP A 280 1.92 -8.26 -2.84
C TRP A 280 1.57 -9.43 -3.76
N GLN A 281 0.46 -10.11 -3.55
CA GLN A 281 -0.08 -11.13 -4.47
C GLN A 281 -0.43 -10.54 -5.84
N ASP A 282 -0.75 -9.25 -5.91
CA ASP A 282 -0.96 -8.55 -7.18
C ASP A 282 0.35 -8.06 -7.81
N ARG A 283 1.26 -7.50 -7.02
CA ARG A 283 2.45 -6.80 -7.50
C ARG A 283 3.62 -7.74 -7.82
N LEU A 284 3.94 -8.67 -6.93
CA LEU A 284 5.16 -9.47 -7.04
C LEU A 284 5.20 -10.38 -8.27
N PRO A 285 4.13 -11.12 -8.63
CA PRO A 285 4.17 -11.92 -9.86
C PRO A 285 4.34 -11.08 -11.13
N ALA A 286 3.70 -9.91 -11.16
CA ALA A 286 3.83 -8.98 -12.27
C ALA A 286 5.23 -8.35 -12.34
N TYR A 287 5.79 -8.01 -11.17
CA TYR A 287 7.14 -7.47 -11.05
C TYR A 287 8.19 -8.50 -11.47
N ALA A 288 8.12 -9.71 -10.91
CA ALA A 288 9.05 -10.80 -11.22
C ALA A 288 9.10 -11.09 -12.73
N ALA A 289 7.94 -11.18 -13.38
CA ALA A 289 7.87 -11.40 -14.83
C ALA A 289 8.56 -10.28 -15.63
N ARG A 290 8.49 -9.03 -15.19
CA ARG A 290 9.05 -7.87 -15.88
C ARG A 290 10.54 -7.67 -15.63
N GLU A 291 11.00 -8.07 -14.45
CA GLU A 291 12.42 -7.96 -14.09
C GLU A 291 13.22 -9.24 -14.43
N GLY A 292 12.58 -10.26 -15.02
CA GLY A 292 13.23 -11.51 -15.35
C GLY A 292 13.59 -12.36 -14.14
N ILE A 293 12.90 -12.16 -13.01
CA ILE A 293 13.07 -12.97 -11.80
C ILE A 293 12.39 -14.31 -12.02
N THR A 294 13.13 -15.39 -11.79
CA THR A 294 12.66 -16.78 -11.97
C THR A 294 12.82 -17.59 -10.70
N GLY A 295 12.41 -18.86 -10.72
CA GLY A 295 12.62 -19.79 -9.61
C GLY A 295 14.10 -20.05 -9.27
N ASP A 296 15.01 -19.80 -10.22
CA ASP A 296 16.46 -19.95 -10.06
C ASP A 296 17.14 -18.72 -9.45
N THR A 297 16.45 -17.58 -9.42
CA THR A 297 16.97 -16.36 -8.78
C THR A 297 17.16 -16.61 -7.28
N PRO A 298 18.31 -16.28 -6.70
CA PRO A 298 18.54 -16.42 -5.26
C PRO A 298 17.46 -15.68 -4.46
N LEU A 299 16.85 -16.35 -3.50
CA LEU A 299 15.73 -15.78 -2.74
C LEU A 299 16.13 -14.52 -1.96
N GLU A 300 17.40 -14.42 -1.55
CA GLU A 300 17.92 -13.20 -0.90
C GLU A 300 17.90 -12.01 -1.85
N GLU A 301 18.32 -12.18 -3.10
CA GLU A 301 18.25 -11.13 -4.12
C GLU A 301 16.81 -10.67 -4.39
N VAL A 302 15.86 -11.62 -4.42
CA VAL A 302 14.43 -11.29 -4.53
C VAL A 302 13.96 -10.49 -3.31
N ASN A 303 14.39 -10.84 -2.12
CA ASN A 303 14.08 -10.14 -0.90
C ASN A 303 14.68 -8.74 -0.83
N GLU A 304 15.89 -8.53 -1.33
CA GLU A 304 16.49 -7.18 -1.44
C GLU A 304 15.65 -6.27 -2.35
N GLN A 305 15.16 -6.81 -3.45
CA GLN A 305 14.24 -6.05 -4.32
C GLN A 305 12.89 -5.79 -3.66
N LEU A 306 12.35 -6.76 -2.91
CA LEU A 306 11.14 -6.58 -2.12
C LEU A 306 11.32 -5.50 -1.05
N ASP A 307 12.46 -5.46 -0.35
CA ASP A 307 12.79 -4.42 0.62
C ASP A 307 12.74 -3.02 -0.02
N CYS A 308 13.29 -2.85 -1.23
CA CYS A 308 13.21 -1.59 -1.99
C CYS A 308 11.75 -1.20 -2.33
N LEU A 309 10.91 -2.17 -2.69
CA LEU A 309 9.50 -1.93 -2.98
C LEU A 309 8.71 -1.55 -1.72
N VAL A 310 9.00 -2.20 -0.60
CA VAL A 310 8.41 -1.92 0.72
C VAL A 310 8.81 -0.52 1.20
N ASP A 311 10.08 -0.18 1.11
CA ASP A 311 10.59 1.13 1.52
C ASP A 311 9.96 2.25 0.68
N TYR A 312 9.84 2.04 -0.64
CA TYR A 312 9.16 3.00 -1.50
C TYR A 312 7.68 3.14 -1.14
N ARG A 313 7.00 2.02 -0.88
CA ARG A 313 5.60 2.03 -0.46
C ARG A 313 5.40 2.76 0.87
N ASN A 314 6.25 2.50 1.83
CA ASN A 314 6.21 3.15 3.13
C ASN A 314 6.49 4.65 3.06
N GLY A 315 7.44 5.05 2.21
CA GLY A 315 7.96 6.42 2.15
C GLY A 315 7.25 7.35 1.16
N PHE A 316 6.56 6.79 0.15
CA PHE A 316 6.05 7.61 -0.96
C PHE A 316 4.61 7.30 -1.40
N GLU A 317 4.10 6.08 -1.14
CA GLU A 317 2.73 5.74 -1.54
C GLU A 317 1.70 6.24 -0.51
N ARG A 318 0.75 7.03 -0.97
CA ARG A 318 -0.34 7.50 -0.12
C ARG A 318 -1.28 6.36 0.25
N HIS A 319 -1.44 6.11 1.54
CA HIS A 319 -2.35 5.09 2.04
C HIS A 319 -3.80 5.61 2.01
N ARG A 320 -4.70 4.83 1.41
CA ARG A 320 -6.08 5.27 1.15
C ARG A 320 -6.87 5.66 2.41
N GLU A 321 -6.68 4.94 3.51
CA GLU A 321 -7.43 5.17 4.76
C GLU A 321 -6.81 6.27 5.61
N LEU A 322 -5.49 6.42 5.58
CA LEU A 322 -4.77 7.47 6.31
C LEU A 322 -4.83 8.82 5.59
N HIS A 323 -5.10 8.81 4.29
CA HIS A 323 -4.99 9.96 3.41
C HIS A 323 -3.59 10.62 3.44
N ASP A 324 -2.58 9.86 3.84
CA ASP A 324 -1.19 10.27 3.94
C ASP A 324 -0.25 9.08 3.67
N VAL A 325 1.04 9.33 3.62
CA VAL A 325 2.10 8.34 3.47
C VAL A 325 2.38 7.67 4.84
N PRO A 326 2.51 6.35 4.92
CA PRO A 326 2.75 5.66 6.19
C PRO A 326 3.91 6.22 7.01
N LEU A 327 5.04 6.55 6.37
CA LEU A 327 6.21 7.11 7.02
C LEU A 327 5.95 8.50 7.64
N ASN A 328 5.13 9.33 7.01
CA ASN A 328 4.74 10.63 7.56
C ASN A 328 3.96 10.42 8.86
N VAL A 329 2.93 9.57 8.82
CA VAL A 329 2.11 9.25 10.01
C VAL A 329 2.98 8.66 11.13
N TRP A 330 3.88 7.73 10.81
CA TRP A 330 4.83 7.16 11.76
C TRP A 330 5.69 8.23 12.42
N THR A 331 6.31 9.09 11.64
CA THR A 331 7.19 10.15 12.11
C THR A 331 6.45 11.19 12.96
N ASP A 332 5.25 11.60 12.53
CA ASP A 332 4.44 12.58 13.26
C ASP A 332 3.95 12.02 14.60
N LYS A 333 3.61 10.73 14.66
CA LYS A 333 3.27 10.07 15.90
C LYS A 333 4.44 10.01 16.88
N ILE A 334 5.65 9.71 16.40
CA ILE A 334 6.86 9.73 17.24
C ILE A 334 7.11 11.14 17.75
N ARG A 335 7.08 12.15 16.89
CA ARG A 335 7.30 13.55 17.27
C ARG A 335 6.28 14.08 18.27
N SER A 336 5.04 13.63 18.17
CA SER A 336 3.97 14.01 19.12
C SER A 336 3.95 13.19 20.42
N GLY A 337 4.96 12.36 20.68
CA GLY A 337 5.03 11.52 21.88
C GLY A 337 4.08 10.32 21.88
N GLN A 338 3.43 10.03 20.75
CA GLN A 338 2.55 8.88 20.58
C GLN A 338 3.33 7.68 20.00
N CYS A 339 4.39 7.29 20.71
CA CYS A 339 5.26 6.17 20.38
C CYS A 339 5.38 5.23 21.58
N LYS A 340 5.22 3.93 21.34
CA LYS A 340 5.35 2.87 22.33
C LYS A 340 6.51 1.91 22.02
N LEU A 341 7.29 2.22 20.99
CA LEU A 341 8.45 1.44 20.63
C LEU A 341 9.52 1.53 21.72
N ARG A 342 10.12 0.41 22.00
CA ARG A 342 11.27 0.27 22.92
C ARG A 342 12.52 -0.04 22.11
N GLN A 343 13.67 0.40 22.61
CA GLN A 343 14.95 0.03 21.98
C GLN A 343 15.29 -1.43 22.26
N PRO A 344 15.79 -2.17 21.26
CA PRO A 344 16.32 -3.50 21.51
C PRO A 344 17.55 -3.41 22.43
N PRO A 345 17.82 -4.47 23.22
CA PRO A 345 19.06 -4.56 24.01
C PRO A 345 20.29 -4.33 23.12
N GLN A 346 21.27 -3.60 23.66
CA GLN A 346 22.53 -3.30 22.95
C GLN A 346 23.67 -4.23 23.38
N ASP A 347 23.36 -5.29 24.12
CA ASP A 347 24.29 -6.33 24.57
C ASP A 347 24.42 -7.43 23.49
N GLY A 348 25.44 -8.23 23.59
CA GLY A 348 25.71 -9.33 22.65
C GLY A 348 24.69 -10.48 22.70
N TRP A 349 23.63 -10.35 23.51
CA TRP A 349 22.55 -11.34 23.60
C TRP A 349 21.49 -11.14 22.50
N TRP A 350 21.49 -9.98 21.83
CA TRP A 350 20.47 -9.67 20.84
C TRP A 350 20.42 -10.69 19.70
N GLU A 351 21.56 -11.00 19.10
CA GLU A 351 21.68 -12.01 18.05
C GLU A 351 21.33 -13.41 18.55
N LEU A 352 21.74 -13.74 19.79
CA LEU A 352 21.46 -15.03 20.40
C LEU A 352 19.97 -15.24 20.67
N ILE A 353 19.23 -14.20 21.06
CA ILE A 353 17.78 -14.28 21.28
C ILE A 353 17.07 -14.74 20.00
N TRP A 354 17.51 -14.29 18.84
CA TRP A 354 16.87 -14.57 17.55
C TRP A 354 17.54 -15.71 16.78
N SER A 355 18.57 -16.34 17.30
CA SER A 355 19.17 -17.54 16.73
C SER A 355 18.30 -18.78 16.94
N GLU A 356 18.40 -19.76 16.08
CA GLU A 356 17.75 -21.05 16.29
C GLU A 356 18.50 -21.86 17.35
N TRP A 357 17.82 -22.22 18.42
CA TRP A 357 18.42 -22.99 19.51
C TRP A 357 18.03 -24.47 19.42
N LYS A 358 19.04 -25.32 19.39
CA LYS A 358 18.85 -26.79 19.41
C LYS A 358 19.19 -27.31 20.80
N GLY A 359 18.30 -28.11 21.37
CA GLY A 359 18.58 -28.80 22.63
C GLY A 359 19.61 -29.91 22.42
N SER A 360 20.64 -29.92 23.23
CA SER A 360 21.66 -30.95 23.21
C SER A 360 22.05 -31.37 24.63
N THR A 361 22.76 -32.48 24.77
CA THR A 361 23.23 -32.99 26.07
C THR A 361 24.75 -33.08 26.05
N ILE A 362 25.38 -32.53 27.06
CA ILE A 362 26.84 -32.62 27.25
C ILE A 362 27.24 -34.06 27.42
N GLY A 363 28.14 -34.55 26.58
CA GLY A 363 28.71 -35.87 26.65
C GLY A 363 29.91 -35.97 27.64
N PRO A 364 30.54 -37.15 27.70
CA PRO A 364 31.67 -37.37 28.55
C PRO A 364 32.80 -36.37 28.33
N ARG A 365 33.46 -35.94 29.43
CA ARG A 365 34.54 -34.95 29.43
C ARG A 365 34.12 -33.56 28.92
N GLY A 366 32.88 -33.15 29.14
CA GLY A 366 32.39 -31.84 28.73
C GLY A 366 32.30 -31.66 27.19
N ARG A 367 32.16 -32.73 26.42
CA ARG A 367 32.14 -32.67 24.95
C ARG A 367 30.72 -32.54 24.39
N LEU A 368 30.62 -31.72 23.38
CA LEU A 368 29.35 -31.42 22.67
C LEU A 368 29.58 -31.40 21.16
N LEU A 369 28.75 -32.09 20.41
CA LEU A 369 28.81 -32.05 18.95
C LEU A 369 27.82 -30.98 18.44
N VAL A 370 28.33 -29.96 17.76
CA VAL A 370 27.55 -28.86 17.16
C VAL A 370 27.80 -28.86 15.67
N ASP A 371 26.79 -29.19 14.86
CA ASP A 371 26.83 -29.24 13.39
C ASP A 371 28.07 -29.94 12.81
N GLY A 372 28.48 -31.07 13.46
CA GLY A 372 29.66 -31.84 13.06
C GLY A 372 30.97 -31.40 13.73
N PHE A 373 31.01 -30.33 14.45
CA PHE A 373 32.20 -29.85 15.17
C PHE A 373 32.14 -30.28 16.64
N LEU A 374 33.23 -30.82 17.13
CA LEU A 374 33.35 -31.20 18.51
C LEU A 374 33.81 -30.01 19.36
N CYS A 375 32.89 -29.51 20.19
CA CYS A 375 33.16 -28.44 21.15
C CYS A 375 33.44 -29.00 22.54
N SER A 376 34.28 -28.33 23.32
CA SER A 376 34.53 -28.65 24.74
C SER A 376 33.92 -27.56 25.61
N THR A 377 33.27 -27.95 26.70
CA THR A 377 32.66 -27.04 27.67
C THR A 377 33.05 -27.48 29.08
N GLU A 378 32.96 -26.58 30.04
CA GLU A 378 33.16 -26.87 31.47
C GLU A 378 31.91 -27.48 32.15
N CYS A 379 30.82 -27.65 31.38
CA CYS A 379 29.59 -28.21 31.90
C CYS A 379 29.73 -29.71 32.21
N ALA A 380 29.06 -30.17 33.25
CA ALA A 380 29.05 -31.56 33.64
C ALA A 380 28.41 -32.47 32.58
N ASN A 381 28.90 -33.71 32.49
CA ASN A 381 28.30 -34.74 31.66
C ASN A 381 26.82 -34.94 32.02
N GLY A 382 25.99 -35.09 31.02
CA GLY A 382 24.54 -35.20 31.18
C GLY A 382 23.78 -33.88 31.31
N THR A 383 24.49 -32.74 31.39
CA THR A 383 23.85 -31.40 31.44
C THR A 383 23.14 -31.13 30.13
N ARG A 384 21.87 -30.76 30.20
CA ARG A 384 21.07 -30.34 29.03
C ARG A 384 21.36 -28.88 28.74
N VAL A 385 21.75 -28.57 27.53
CA VAL A 385 22.10 -27.24 27.07
C VAL A 385 21.33 -26.86 25.76
N TRP A 386 21.24 -25.59 25.52
CA TRP A 386 20.76 -25.05 24.24
C TRP A 386 21.96 -24.50 23.47
N ILE A 387 22.05 -24.82 22.18
CA ILE A 387 23.13 -24.44 21.27
C ILE A 387 22.53 -23.83 20.01
#